data_ad2df646166e6c5ec8adf8c6313a68ac
#
_entry.id   ad2df646166e6c5ec8adf8c6313a68ac
#
_cell.length_a   1.000
_cell.length_b   1.000
_cell.length_c   1.000
_cell.angle_alpha   90.00
_cell.angle_beta   90.00
_cell.angle_gamma   90.00
#
_symmetry.space_group_name_H-M   'P 1'
#
loop_
_entity.id
_entity.type
_entity.pdbx_description
1 polymer ?
#
loop_
_entity_poly.entity_id
_entity_poly.type
_entity_poly.pdbx_seq_one_letter_code
_entity_poly.pdbx_strand_id
1 'polypeptide(L)'
;MYKELNPPVRILMGPGPSDAHPKTLQAQALPLIGHMDPAFVQVMNEVADLLREVFGTKNKLTLPMSGTGSAGMETLMVNLIEPGDKALICINGLFGQRMADSAGRSGAEVTVVEAPWGEAIDPAKVAEAAAKDKFKLIGIVHAETSTGVKQPLEEISKIAKDNGALFCRRLCYLHWRHSH
;
A
#
# COMPACT_ATOMS: atom_id res chain seq x y z
N MET A 1 13.35 -38.88 11.43
CA MET A 1 12.04 -38.80 10.72
C MET A 1 11.32 -37.59 11.22
N TYR A 2 10.95 -36.65 10.36
CA TYR A 2 10.19 -35.45 10.73
C TYR A 2 8.73 -35.82 11.01
N LYS A 3 8.13 -35.20 12.04
CA LYS A 3 6.71 -35.39 12.33
C LYS A 3 5.86 -34.55 11.37
N GLU A 4 4.66 -35.02 11.08
CA GLU A 4 3.67 -34.24 10.36
C GLU A 4 3.40 -32.92 11.08
N LEU A 5 3.31 -31.82 10.32
CA LEU A 5 3.05 -30.50 10.87
C LEU A 5 1.58 -30.38 11.28
N ASN A 6 1.34 -30.23 12.56
CA ASN A 6 0.02 -30.01 13.14
C ASN A 6 0.04 -28.78 14.06
N PRO A 7 -0.04 -27.56 13.48
CA PRO A 7 0.00 -26.34 14.26
C PRO A 7 -1.28 -26.20 15.11
N PRO A 8 -1.18 -25.64 16.32
CA PRO A 8 -2.35 -25.38 17.14
C PRO A 8 -3.21 -24.27 16.52
N VAL A 9 -4.53 -24.38 16.69
CA VAL A 9 -5.46 -23.31 16.33
C VAL A 9 -5.25 -22.12 17.27
N ARG A 10 -5.14 -20.93 16.73
CA ARG A 10 -5.02 -19.66 17.46
C ARG A 10 -5.95 -18.63 16.83
N ILE A 11 -6.48 -17.74 17.66
CA ILE A 11 -7.19 -16.54 17.20
C ILE A 11 -6.14 -15.43 17.08
N LEU A 12 -6.00 -14.88 15.88
CA LEU A 12 -5.04 -13.82 15.59
C LEU A 12 -5.70 -12.46 15.80
N MET A 13 -5.25 -11.73 16.81
CA MET A 13 -5.83 -10.43 17.23
C MET A 13 -4.96 -9.23 16.88
N GLY A 14 -3.81 -9.46 16.24
CA GLY A 14 -2.87 -8.41 15.85
C GLY A 14 -3.18 -7.80 14.48
N PRO A 15 -2.45 -6.74 14.09
CA PRO A 15 -2.62 -6.09 12.77
C PRO A 15 -2.03 -6.91 11.60
N GLY A 16 -1.61 -8.13 11.86
CA GLY A 16 -1.10 -9.12 10.91
C GLY A 16 -0.06 -10.04 11.56
N PRO A 17 -0.04 -11.31 11.16
CA PRO A 17 -0.97 -11.97 10.25
C PRO A 17 -2.40 -12.04 10.81
N SER A 18 -3.39 -12.36 9.93
CA SER A 18 -4.79 -12.51 10.30
C SER A 18 -5.33 -13.88 9.89
N ASP A 19 -6.42 -14.30 10.53
CA ASP A 19 -7.08 -15.55 10.18
C ASP A 19 -7.68 -15.47 8.78
N ALA A 20 -7.23 -16.34 7.89
CA ALA A 20 -7.75 -16.41 6.54
C ALA A 20 -9.11 -17.14 6.53
N HIS A 21 -10.05 -16.66 5.71
CA HIS A 21 -11.33 -17.34 5.54
C HIS A 21 -11.12 -18.76 5.01
N PRO A 22 -11.86 -19.78 5.48
CA PRO A 22 -11.66 -21.18 5.07
C PRO A 22 -11.67 -21.41 3.56
N LYS A 23 -12.50 -20.68 2.80
CA LYS A 23 -12.51 -20.75 1.33
C LYS A 23 -11.20 -20.29 0.71
N THR A 24 -10.51 -19.31 1.31
CA THR A 24 -9.19 -18.87 0.85
C THR A 24 -8.15 -19.97 1.03
N LEU A 25 -8.16 -20.64 2.19
CA LEU A 25 -7.27 -21.77 2.44
C LEU A 25 -7.54 -22.94 1.49
N GLN A 26 -8.82 -23.24 1.22
CA GLN A 26 -9.21 -24.27 0.25
C GLN A 26 -8.75 -23.91 -1.17
N ALA A 27 -8.86 -22.65 -1.57
CA ALA A 27 -8.40 -22.20 -2.89
C ALA A 27 -6.89 -22.38 -3.08
N GLN A 28 -6.09 -22.22 -2.01
CA GLN A 28 -4.64 -22.45 -2.06
C GLN A 28 -4.24 -23.92 -2.24
N ALA A 29 -5.17 -24.85 -1.98
CA ALA A 29 -4.97 -26.29 -2.17
C ALA A 29 -5.46 -26.81 -3.53
N LEU A 30 -5.95 -25.94 -4.42
CA LEU A 30 -6.38 -26.33 -5.75
C LEU A 30 -5.19 -26.69 -6.65
N PRO A 31 -5.42 -27.51 -7.70
CA PRO A 31 -4.40 -27.82 -8.69
C PRO A 31 -3.80 -26.56 -9.33
N LEU A 32 -2.51 -26.59 -9.59
CA LEU A 32 -1.82 -25.52 -10.30
C LEU A 32 -2.21 -25.52 -11.77
N ILE A 33 -2.39 -24.33 -12.32
CA ILE A 33 -2.58 -24.11 -13.76
C ILE A 33 -1.46 -23.23 -14.31
N GLY A 34 -1.13 -23.42 -15.59
CA GLY A 34 -0.07 -22.67 -16.24
C GLY A 34 -0.42 -21.16 -16.34
N HIS A 35 0.58 -20.30 -16.24
CA HIS A 35 0.37 -18.85 -16.32
C HIS A 35 -0.13 -18.33 -17.69
N MET A 36 0.00 -19.16 -18.75
CA MET A 36 -0.53 -18.85 -20.08
C MET A 36 -1.84 -19.63 -20.39
N ASP A 37 -2.35 -20.40 -19.44
CA ASP A 37 -3.61 -21.12 -19.61
C ASP A 37 -4.78 -20.12 -19.68
N PRO A 38 -5.70 -20.29 -20.65
CA PRO A 38 -6.88 -19.41 -20.76
C PRO A 38 -7.70 -19.31 -19.46
N ALA A 39 -7.79 -20.41 -18.68
CA ALA A 39 -8.48 -20.39 -17.40
C ALA A 39 -7.74 -19.52 -16.37
N PHE A 40 -6.40 -19.51 -16.37
CA PHE A 40 -5.62 -18.61 -15.51
C PHE A 40 -5.82 -17.15 -15.90
N VAL A 41 -5.80 -16.84 -17.20
CA VAL A 41 -6.04 -15.48 -17.70
C VAL A 41 -7.44 -15.00 -17.31
N GLN A 42 -8.45 -15.87 -17.38
CA GLN A 42 -9.79 -15.54 -16.91
C GLN A 42 -9.79 -15.18 -15.40
N VAL A 43 -9.18 -16.00 -14.56
CA VAL A 43 -9.05 -15.75 -13.11
C VAL A 43 -8.35 -14.41 -12.85
N MET A 44 -7.27 -14.10 -13.57
CA MET A 44 -6.55 -12.81 -13.44
C MET A 44 -7.47 -11.63 -13.76
N ASN A 45 -8.26 -11.70 -14.81
CA ASN A 45 -9.20 -10.65 -15.19
C ASN A 45 -10.30 -10.47 -14.13
N GLU A 46 -10.89 -11.55 -13.65
CA GLU A 46 -11.91 -11.53 -12.60
C GLU A 46 -11.36 -10.93 -11.29
N VAL A 47 -10.14 -11.29 -10.91
CA VAL A 47 -9.46 -10.71 -9.73
C VAL A 47 -9.25 -9.21 -9.92
N ALA A 48 -8.83 -8.75 -11.11
CA ALA A 48 -8.67 -7.34 -11.39
C ALA A 48 -10.00 -6.57 -11.30
N ASP A 49 -11.11 -7.16 -11.79
CA ASP A 49 -12.45 -6.58 -11.69
C ASP A 49 -12.90 -6.47 -10.23
N LEU A 50 -12.78 -7.54 -9.45
CA LEU A 50 -13.11 -7.55 -8.03
C LEU A 50 -12.28 -6.54 -7.22
N LEU A 51 -10.99 -6.42 -7.54
CA LEU A 51 -10.13 -5.41 -6.91
C LEU A 51 -10.58 -3.99 -7.25
N ARG A 52 -11.03 -3.70 -8.48
CA ARG A 52 -11.60 -2.40 -8.82
C ARG A 52 -12.83 -2.08 -8.00
N GLU A 53 -13.71 -3.05 -7.75
CA GLU A 53 -14.87 -2.88 -6.89
C GLU A 53 -14.44 -2.60 -5.43
N VAL A 54 -13.51 -3.40 -4.90
CA VAL A 54 -12.99 -3.25 -3.54
C VAL A 54 -12.36 -1.87 -3.34
N PHE A 55 -11.56 -1.40 -4.28
CA PHE A 55 -10.89 -0.10 -4.19
C PHE A 55 -11.73 1.08 -4.67
N GLY A 56 -12.94 0.85 -5.20
CA GLY A 56 -13.81 1.89 -5.74
C GLY A 56 -13.15 2.66 -6.90
N THR A 57 -12.36 1.98 -7.73
CA THR A 57 -11.59 2.60 -8.80
C THR A 57 -12.03 2.14 -10.19
N LYS A 58 -11.87 3.03 -11.17
CA LYS A 58 -12.07 2.73 -12.60
C LYS A 58 -10.75 2.50 -13.33
N ASN A 59 -9.63 2.52 -12.62
CA ASN A 59 -8.31 2.34 -13.23
C ASN A 59 -8.18 0.95 -13.84
N LYS A 60 -7.79 0.90 -15.12
CA LYS A 60 -7.57 -0.36 -15.84
C LYS A 60 -6.40 -1.14 -15.24
N LEU A 61 -5.33 -0.44 -14.89
CA LEU A 61 -4.17 -1.05 -14.20
C LEU A 61 -4.51 -1.25 -12.72
N THR A 62 -5.15 -2.36 -12.42
CA THR A 62 -5.50 -2.81 -11.06
C THR A 62 -5.18 -4.29 -10.99
N LEU A 63 -4.11 -4.64 -10.28
CA LEU A 63 -3.61 -6.00 -10.26
C LEU A 63 -3.03 -6.36 -8.89
N PRO A 64 -3.11 -7.65 -8.48
CA PRO A 64 -2.44 -8.12 -7.28
C PRO A 64 -0.94 -8.30 -7.54
N MET A 65 -0.13 -7.92 -6.55
CA MET A 65 1.29 -8.26 -6.51
C MET A 65 1.48 -9.45 -5.57
N SER A 66 2.11 -10.50 -6.08
CA SER A 66 2.44 -11.68 -5.25
C SER A 66 3.52 -11.32 -4.25
N GLY A 67 3.14 -11.23 -2.98
CA GLY A 67 4.07 -10.87 -1.91
C GLY A 67 3.39 -10.19 -0.74
N THR A 68 4.22 -9.63 0.14
CA THR A 68 3.76 -8.86 1.30
C THR A 68 3.32 -7.44 0.90
N GLY A 69 2.63 -6.72 1.81
CA GLY A 69 2.32 -5.31 1.59
C GLY A 69 3.56 -4.42 1.38
N SER A 70 4.72 -4.81 1.90
CA SER A 70 5.99 -4.12 1.62
C SER A 70 6.47 -4.36 0.19
N ALA A 71 6.29 -5.58 -0.35
CA ALA A 71 6.60 -5.85 -1.75
C ALA A 71 5.72 -5.02 -2.70
N GLY A 72 4.43 -4.86 -2.40
CA GLY A 72 3.54 -3.98 -3.17
C GLY A 72 3.97 -2.51 -3.10
N MET A 73 4.41 -2.03 -1.94
CA MET A 73 4.93 -0.67 -1.77
C MET A 73 6.23 -0.47 -2.58
N GLU A 74 7.16 -1.41 -2.49
CA GLU A 74 8.42 -1.37 -3.25
C GLU A 74 8.16 -1.42 -4.75
N THR A 75 7.21 -2.24 -5.20
CA THR A 75 6.79 -2.28 -6.60
C THR A 75 6.36 -0.89 -7.10
N LEU A 76 5.62 -0.12 -6.29
CA LEU A 76 5.26 1.25 -6.67
C LEU A 76 6.49 2.14 -6.78
N MET A 77 7.40 2.11 -5.80
CA MET A 77 8.58 2.98 -5.79
C MET A 77 9.50 2.71 -6.98
N VAL A 78 9.85 1.45 -7.25
CA VAL A 78 10.75 1.10 -8.36
C VAL A 78 10.16 1.30 -9.75
N ASN A 79 8.83 1.38 -9.87
CA ASN A 79 8.16 1.62 -11.16
C ASN A 79 7.80 3.08 -11.40
N LEU A 80 7.72 3.90 -10.35
CA LEU A 80 7.29 5.29 -10.45
C LEU A 80 8.45 6.30 -10.30
N ILE A 81 9.57 5.87 -9.72
CA ILE A 81 10.72 6.71 -9.42
C ILE A 81 11.87 6.37 -10.34
N GLU A 82 12.47 7.39 -10.92
CA GLU A 82 13.76 7.35 -11.61
C GLU A 82 14.82 8.08 -10.81
N PRO A 83 16.10 7.76 -10.98
CA PRO A 83 17.18 8.46 -10.28
C PRO A 83 17.12 9.97 -10.48
N GLY A 84 17.10 10.73 -9.37
CA GLY A 84 17.00 12.18 -9.37
C GLY A 84 15.56 12.73 -9.31
N ASP A 85 14.54 11.87 -9.39
CA ASP A 85 13.16 12.30 -9.11
C ASP A 85 13.01 12.73 -7.65
N LYS A 86 12.20 13.76 -7.40
CA LYS A 86 11.91 14.25 -6.05
C LYS A 86 10.66 13.58 -5.49
N ALA A 87 10.75 13.03 -4.29
CA ALA A 87 9.63 12.43 -3.58
C ALA A 87 9.42 13.10 -2.21
N LEU A 88 8.19 13.48 -1.91
CA LEU A 88 7.78 13.96 -0.59
C LEU A 88 7.10 12.81 0.15
N ILE A 89 7.67 12.38 1.26
CA ILE A 89 7.13 11.25 2.04
C ILE A 89 6.72 11.72 3.42
N CYS A 90 5.48 11.41 3.78
CA CYS A 90 4.92 11.71 5.10
C CYS A 90 5.14 10.53 6.04
N ILE A 91 5.74 10.77 7.21
CA ILE A 91 6.14 9.74 8.18
C ILE A 91 5.48 10.02 9.53
N ASN A 92 4.63 9.10 9.98
CA ASN A 92 4.09 9.07 11.34
C ASN A 92 4.11 7.66 11.95
N GLY A 93 5.01 6.81 11.45
CA GLY A 93 5.25 5.47 11.92
C GLY A 93 6.20 4.68 11.03
N LEU A 94 6.37 3.40 11.36
CA LEU A 94 7.35 2.50 10.73
C LEU A 94 7.15 2.37 9.21
N PHE A 95 5.89 2.30 8.74
CA PHE A 95 5.65 2.07 7.32
C PHE A 95 5.86 3.32 6.47
N GLY A 96 5.69 4.51 7.07
CA GLY A 96 6.12 5.76 6.46
C GLY A 96 7.65 5.81 6.29
N GLN A 97 8.41 5.41 7.32
CA GLN A 97 9.87 5.31 7.23
C GLN A 97 10.32 4.32 6.14
N ARG A 98 9.68 3.15 6.06
CA ARG A 98 9.98 2.16 5.00
C ARG A 98 9.67 2.69 3.60
N MET A 99 8.62 3.49 3.46
CA MET A 99 8.28 4.14 2.19
C MET A 99 9.37 5.12 1.78
N ALA A 100 9.88 5.94 2.69
CA ALA A 100 10.98 6.87 2.45
C ALA A 100 12.28 6.14 2.08
N ASP A 101 12.63 5.08 2.81
CA ASP A 101 13.79 4.23 2.51
C ASP A 101 13.68 3.59 1.11
N SER A 102 12.52 3.02 0.77
CA SER A 102 12.30 2.42 -0.55
C SER A 102 12.37 3.46 -1.68
N ALA A 103 11.82 4.66 -1.48
CA ALA A 103 11.92 5.74 -2.45
C ALA A 103 13.38 6.18 -2.66
N GLY A 104 14.14 6.35 -1.58
CA GLY A 104 15.56 6.69 -1.65
C GLY A 104 16.41 5.61 -2.35
N ARG A 105 16.16 4.33 -2.05
CA ARG A 105 16.82 3.20 -2.74
C ARG A 105 16.48 3.14 -4.23
N SER A 106 15.30 3.60 -4.61
CA SER A 106 14.88 3.71 -6.02
C SER A 106 15.53 4.91 -6.72
N GLY A 107 16.32 5.72 -6.01
CA GLY A 107 17.06 6.86 -6.56
C GLY A 107 16.41 8.20 -6.39
N ALA A 108 15.32 8.31 -5.60
CA ALA A 108 14.68 9.60 -5.33
C ALA A 108 15.50 10.50 -4.40
N GLU A 109 15.41 11.81 -4.64
CA GLU A 109 15.71 12.82 -3.64
C GLU A 109 14.50 12.95 -2.69
N VAL A 110 14.63 12.35 -1.49
CA VAL A 110 13.50 12.25 -0.57
C VAL A 110 13.44 13.46 0.36
N THR A 111 12.33 14.19 0.32
CA THR A 111 11.94 15.18 1.34
C THR A 111 10.95 14.53 2.30
N VAL A 112 11.13 14.75 3.59
CA VAL A 112 10.30 14.13 4.62
C VAL A 112 9.48 15.18 5.37
N VAL A 113 8.20 14.88 5.62
CA VAL A 113 7.34 15.60 6.58
C VAL A 113 6.95 14.61 7.67
N GLU A 114 7.33 14.95 8.91
CA GLU A 114 7.15 14.06 10.06
C GLU A 114 6.12 14.59 11.05
N ALA A 115 5.41 13.65 11.69
CA ALA A 115 4.66 13.86 12.90
C ALA A 115 5.14 12.89 14.00
N PRO A 116 4.95 13.19 15.28
CA PRO A 116 5.17 12.24 16.35
C PRO A 116 4.40 10.93 16.11
N TRP A 117 5.00 9.81 16.45
CA TRP A 117 4.33 8.52 16.31
C TRP A 117 3.05 8.48 17.16
N GLY A 118 1.92 8.13 16.53
CA GLY A 118 0.61 8.17 17.16
C GLY A 118 -0.22 9.40 16.79
N GLU A 119 0.36 10.35 16.07
CA GLU A 119 -0.32 11.56 15.59
C GLU A 119 -0.48 11.56 14.07
N ALA A 120 -1.53 12.22 13.59
CA ALA A 120 -1.73 12.42 12.16
C ALA A 120 -0.77 13.51 11.62
N ILE A 121 -0.38 13.37 10.37
CA ILE A 121 0.38 14.40 9.66
C ILE A 121 -0.49 15.63 9.47
N ASP A 122 0.05 16.80 9.81
CA ASP A 122 -0.56 18.09 9.57
C ASP A 122 -0.50 18.45 8.07
N PRO A 123 -1.64 18.62 7.38
CA PRO A 123 -1.65 18.98 5.97
C PRO A 123 -0.96 20.32 5.68
N ALA A 124 -0.95 21.26 6.63
CA ALA A 124 -0.28 22.54 6.45
C ALA A 124 1.24 22.39 6.27
N LYS A 125 1.87 21.46 7.01
CA LYS A 125 3.29 21.12 6.86
C LYS A 125 3.58 20.48 5.50
N VAL A 126 2.65 19.63 5.02
CA VAL A 126 2.76 19.03 3.69
C VAL A 126 2.66 20.11 2.60
N ALA A 127 1.73 21.04 2.73
CA ALA A 127 1.58 22.16 1.80
C ALA A 127 2.82 23.07 1.78
N GLU A 128 3.38 23.37 2.95
CA GLU A 128 4.63 24.16 3.06
C GLU A 128 5.80 23.46 2.36
N ALA A 129 5.96 22.14 2.56
CA ALA A 129 7.01 21.38 1.91
C ALA A 129 6.78 21.29 0.39
N ALA A 130 5.54 21.03 -0.04
CA ALA A 130 5.17 20.94 -1.44
C ALA A 130 5.33 22.27 -2.20
N ALA A 131 5.22 23.41 -1.51
CA ALA A 131 5.43 24.73 -2.11
C ALA A 131 6.89 25.02 -2.46
N LYS A 132 7.84 24.32 -1.83
CA LYS A 132 9.29 24.55 -2.01
C LYS A 132 9.84 23.90 -3.28
N ASP A 133 9.17 22.87 -3.82
CA ASP A 133 9.66 22.14 -4.96
C ASP A 133 8.53 21.43 -5.76
N LYS A 134 8.89 20.91 -6.94
CA LYS A 134 8.03 20.03 -7.72
C LYS A 134 8.39 18.58 -7.45
N PHE A 135 7.41 17.83 -6.95
CA PHE A 135 7.60 16.43 -6.62
C PHE A 135 7.00 15.52 -7.68
N LYS A 136 7.69 14.45 -8.01
CA LYS A 136 7.16 13.36 -8.83
C LYS A 136 6.06 12.62 -8.08
N LEU A 137 6.25 12.43 -6.76
CA LEU A 137 5.40 11.62 -5.92
C LEU A 137 5.28 12.25 -4.53
N ILE A 138 4.04 12.25 -4.00
CA ILE A 138 3.76 12.51 -2.57
C ILE A 138 3.20 11.23 -1.97
N GLY A 139 3.91 10.67 -0.99
CA GLY A 139 3.61 9.37 -0.39
C GLY A 139 3.19 9.48 1.08
N ILE A 140 2.18 8.68 1.48
CA ILE A 140 1.68 8.64 2.86
C ILE A 140 1.09 7.28 3.22
N VAL A 141 1.13 6.93 4.49
CA VAL A 141 0.41 5.75 5.01
C VAL A 141 -0.95 6.19 5.54
N HIS A 142 -2.04 5.68 4.93
CA HIS A 142 -3.41 6.01 5.36
C HIS A 142 -3.79 5.34 6.68
N ALA A 143 -3.35 4.07 6.85
CA ALA A 143 -3.53 3.33 8.09
C ALA A 143 -2.16 2.82 8.56
N GLU A 144 -1.58 3.52 9.50
CA GLU A 144 -0.28 3.18 10.07
C GLU A 144 -0.44 2.14 11.18
N THR A 145 -0.21 0.88 10.82
CA THR A 145 -0.45 -0.26 11.72
C THR A 145 0.55 -0.36 12.86
N SER A 146 1.69 0.32 12.75
CA SER A 146 2.69 0.38 13.83
C SER A 146 2.31 1.32 14.97
N THR A 147 1.45 2.31 14.69
CA THR A 147 1.05 3.34 15.67
C THR A 147 -0.46 3.45 15.87
N GLY A 148 -1.27 2.78 15.02
CA GLY A 148 -2.73 2.80 15.07
C GLY A 148 -3.37 4.07 14.48
N VAL A 149 -2.60 4.93 13.81
CA VAL A 149 -3.10 6.18 13.25
C VAL A 149 -3.86 5.93 11.95
N LYS A 150 -5.06 6.50 11.84
CA LYS A 150 -5.78 6.71 10.59
C LYS A 150 -5.54 8.15 10.12
N GLN A 151 -4.87 8.31 9.00
CA GLN A 151 -4.57 9.60 8.39
C GLN A 151 -5.72 10.08 7.50
N PRO A 152 -6.32 11.25 7.73
CA PRO A 152 -7.19 11.91 6.75
C PRO A 152 -6.40 12.23 5.47
N LEU A 153 -6.99 11.95 4.30
CA LEU A 153 -6.26 12.05 3.03
C LEU A 153 -6.71 13.20 2.13
N GLU A 154 -7.87 13.77 2.37
CA GLU A 154 -8.56 14.67 1.47
C GLU A 154 -7.70 15.90 1.12
N GLU A 155 -7.18 16.58 2.15
CA GLU A 155 -6.34 17.76 1.97
C GLU A 155 -4.98 17.42 1.35
N ILE A 156 -4.35 16.34 1.80
CA ILE A 156 -3.04 15.90 1.28
C ILE A 156 -3.15 15.46 -0.18
N SER A 157 -4.23 14.77 -0.53
CA SER A 157 -4.53 14.40 -1.92
C SER A 157 -4.69 15.63 -2.82
N LYS A 158 -5.34 16.69 -2.31
CA LYS A 158 -5.46 17.95 -3.03
C LYS A 158 -4.11 18.63 -3.20
N ILE A 159 -3.29 18.68 -2.15
CA ILE A 159 -1.92 19.24 -2.21
C ILE A 159 -1.09 18.51 -3.27
N ALA A 160 -1.15 17.17 -3.31
CA ALA A 160 -0.44 16.39 -4.33
C ALA A 160 -0.90 16.75 -5.74
N LYS A 161 -2.23 16.85 -5.96
CA LYS A 161 -2.80 17.26 -7.24
C LYS A 161 -2.37 18.66 -7.66
N ASP A 162 -2.41 19.63 -6.74
CA ASP A 162 -2.04 21.02 -7.00
C ASP A 162 -0.54 21.18 -7.28
N ASN A 163 0.29 20.33 -6.69
CA ASN A 163 1.72 20.22 -7.00
C ASN A 163 2.00 19.55 -8.35
N GLY A 164 1.03 18.78 -8.90
CA GLY A 164 1.19 17.95 -10.09
C GLY A 164 1.85 16.60 -9.80
N ALA A 165 1.95 16.21 -8.53
CA ALA A 165 2.56 14.97 -8.08
C ALA A 165 1.60 13.78 -8.13
N LEU A 166 2.16 12.59 -8.33
CA LEU A 166 1.43 11.34 -8.12
C LEU A 166 1.15 11.17 -6.61
N PHE A 167 -0.10 10.92 -6.24
CA PHE A 167 -0.45 10.66 -4.86
C PHE A 167 -0.39 9.16 -4.57
N CYS A 168 0.60 8.74 -3.77
CA CYS A 168 0.81 7.37 -3.39
C CYS A 168 0.36 7.15 -1.94
N ARG A 169 -0.65 6.28 -1.74
CA ARG A 169 -1.12 5.91 -0.40
C ARG A 169 -0.90 4.43 -0.12
N ARG A 170 -0.33 4.12 1.03
CA ARG A 170 -0.31 2.76 1.55
C ARG A 170 -1.50 2.53 2.45
N LEU A 171 -2.24 1.47 2.21
CA LEU A 171 -3.42 1.08 2.99
C LEU A 171 -3.23 -0.36 3.49
N CYS A 172 -3.35 -0.57 4.79
CA CYS A 172 -3.49 -1.88 5.43
C CYS A 172 -4.78 -1.89 6.26
N TYR A 173 -5.65 -2.87 6.05
CA TYR A 173 -6.84 -3.19 6.88
C TYR A 173 -7.99 -2.17 6.96
N LEU A 174 -7.97 -1.03 6.26
CA LEU A 174 -9.05 -0.04 6.33
C LEU A 174 -10.12 -0.15 5.22
N HIS A 175 -10.19 -1.28 4.51
CA HIS A 175 -11.14 -1.40 3.39
C HIS A 175 -12.46 -2.05 3.77
N TRP A 176 -13.03 -1.74 4.96
CA TRP A 176 -14.45 -1.95 5.20
C TRP A 176 -15.20 -0.64 5.01
N ARG A 177 -15.97 -0.62 3.95
CA ARG A 177 -17.09 0.27 3.61
C ARG A 177 -17.39 1.36 4.64
N HIS A 178 -17.09 2.59 4.31
CA HIS A 178 -18.05 3.65 4.49
C HIS A 178 -18.58 4.04 3.11
N SER A 179 -19.50 3.23 2.60
CA SER A 179 -20.45 3.68 1.60
C SER A 179 -21.63 4.26 2.37
N HIS A 180 -21.67 5.56 2.48
CA HIS A 180 -22.90 6.35 2.57
C HIS A 180 -22.65 7.67 1.85
#